data_d846b7ae1afbd05a44ef77e9c15f7de9
#
_entry.id   d846b7ae1afbd05a44ef77e9c15f7de9
#
_cell.length_a   1.000
_cell.length_b   1.000
_cell.length_c   1.000
_cell.angle_alpha   90.00
_cell.angle_beta   90.00
_cell.angle_gamma   90.00
#
_symmetry.space_group_name_H-M   'P 1'
#
loop_
_entity.id
_entity.type
_entity.pdbx_description
1 polymer ?
#
loop_
_entity_poly.entity_id
_entity_poly.type
_entity_poly.pdbx_seq_one_letter_code
_entity_poly.pdbx_strand_id
1 'polypeptide(L)'
;MNQIRPNKYFRLEVGIGCLAFVLISLLSSQSLMGQKQEQPRIFGEKFKNLESMATGQWWKVKPNKRRTMNLNVPRNEVVGFAVYTHDHGVLKLSAQLFPLMPDEARVVRLELKQPSGEWQEVAKEKVIDLGWSAHFRLEGWDNTKDVAYRVRHGAEAQFEGVIRKDPIDKDVIVVGNLSCNSSRTPGPRPKMLDNLKKIDPDFLFFAGDQSYHHTEHTYGWLEFGMQFRDILKDRPVVTIPDDHDVGQANIWGENGKQASNPQGPSGGYFYPAKYVNMVQRCQTWHLPDAYDATPIERGIGVYYTDLTIGGINFAIVEDRKFKSGPEGKIPKMGPRPDHINDPKYDRAAVDLSELKLMGDRQLEFLNAWSQDWTGADMKCVLSQTAFCGAVHLHGQESNRLLADLDSNAWPQKGR
;
A
#
# COMPACT_ATOMS: atom_id res chain seq x y z
N MET A 1 -49.78 -58.13 22.75
CA MET A 1 -50.66 -58.18 23.92
C MET A 1 -50.94 -56.77 24.29
N ASN A 2 -52.22 -56.45 24.09
CA ASN A 2 -53.10 -55.59 24.82
C ASN A 2 -52.73 -54.12 24.99
N GLN A 3 -53.44 -53.26 24.24
CA GLN A 3 -54.76 -52.69 24.49
C GLN A 3 -54.71 -51.67 25.64
N ILE A 4 -55.33 -50.50 25.65
CA ILE A 4 -56.58 -50.00 25.05
C ILE A 4 -56.64 -48.49 25.35
N ARG A 5 -57.21 -47.71 24.48
CA ARG A 5 -57.85 -46.41 24.49
C ARG A 5 -58.76 -46.14 25.72
N PRO A 6 -59.54 -45.01 25.82
CA PRO A 6 -59.61 -43.72 25.09
C PRO A 6 -60.07 -42.48 25.93
N ASN A 7 -60.19 -41.36 25.25
CA ASN A 7 -61.32 -40.40 25.24
C ASN A 7 -61.42 -39.15 26.14
N LYS A 8 -61.59 -38.06 25.37
CA LYS A 8 -62.62 -36.96 25.52
C LYS A 8 -62.45 -35.97 26.64
N TYR A 9 -62.46 -34.68 26.34
CA TYR A 9 -63.55 -33.84 25.93
C TYR A 9 -63.04 -32.47 25.43
N PHE A 10 -63.69 -32.02 24.39
CA PHE A 10 -63.75 -30.65 23.83
C PHE A 10 -64.38 -29.67 24.79
N ARG A 11 -63.84 -28.46 24.92
CA ARG A 11 -64.65 -27.23 25.12
C ARG A 11 -63.97 -26.04 24.55
N LEU A 12 -64.68 -25.34 23.66
CA LEU A 12 -64.40 -24.07 23.03
C LEU A 12 -64.50 -22.99 24.11
N GLU A 13 -63.51 -22.10 24.17
CA GLU A 13 -63.73 -20.72 24.56
C GLU A 13 -63.06 -19.82 23.53
N VAL A 14 -63.92 -19.21 22.74
CA VAL A 14 -63.62 -18.14 21.81
C VAL A 14 -63.76 -16.83 22.57
N GLY A 15 -62.75 -15.98 22.42
CA GLY A 15 -62.91 -14.56 22.73
C GLY A 15 -61.93 -14.04 23.77
N ILE A 16 -60.94 -13.35 23.34
CA ILE A 16 -60.15 -12.24 23.88
C ILE A 16 -58.65 -12.37 23.37
N GLY A 17 -58.47 -12.83 22.14
CA GLY A 17 -57.11 -12.93 21.54
C GLY A 17 -56.76 -11.93 20.43
N CYS A 18 -57.77 -11.22 19.89
CA CYS A 18 -57.53 -10.40 18.67
C CYS A 18 -57.10 -8.94 18.91
N LEU A 19 -57.25 -8.39 20.12
CA LEU A 19 -56.84 -6.99 20.37
C LEU A 19 -55.40 -6.85 20.85
N ALA A 20 -54.81 -7.88 21.44
CA ALA A 20 -53.42 -7.83 21.90
C ALA A 20 -52.41 -8.03 20.76
N PHE A 21 -52.76 -8.75 19.68
CA PHE A 21 -51.88 -8.97 18.53
C PHE A 21 -51.77 -7.75 17.61
N VAL A 22 -52.75 -6.89 17.52
CA VAL A 22 -52.70 -5.68 16.70
C VAL A 22 -51.91 -4.57 17.40
N LEU A 23 -51.88 -4.51 18.73
CA LEU A 23 -51.06 -3.53 19.45
C LEU A 23 -49.59 -3.90 19.50
N ILE A 24 -49.25 -5.18 19.51
CA ILE A 24 -47.84 -5.64 19.47
C ILE A 24 -47.25 -5.48 18.07
N SER A 25 -48.03 -5.63 17.01
CA SER A 25 -47.56 -5.35 15.64
C SER A 25 -47.39 -3.85 15.33
N LEU A 26 -48.09 -2.97 15.99
CA LEU A 26 -47.94 -1.52 15.86
C LEU A 26 -46.77 -0.95 16.71
N LEU A 27 -46.42 -1.62 17.82
CA LEU A 27 -45.26 -1.23 18.62
C LEU A 27 -43.92 -1.79 18.02
N SER A 28 -43.96 -2.89 17.26
CA SER A 28 -42.77 -3.40 16.58
C SER A 28 -42.46 -2.66 15.28
N SER A 29 -43.43 -1.97 14.67
CA SER A 29 -43.19 -1.18 13.46
C SER A 29 -42.67 0.25 13.73
N GLN A 30 -42.76 0.75 14.96
CA GLN A 30 -42.20 2.06 15.31
C GLN A 30 -40.74 2.01 15.82
N SER A 31 -40.21 0.85 16.20
CA SER A 31 -38.81 0.72 16.59
C SER A 31 -37.85 0.37 15.43
N LEU A 32 -38.35 0.21 14.20
CA LEU A 32 -37.55 -0.02 13.00
C LEU A 32 -37.22 1.27 12.22
N MET A 33 -37.73 2.40 12.63
CA MET A 33 -37.35 3.70 12.06
C MET A 33 -36.33 4.37 12.97
N GLY A 34 -35.03 4.04 12.79
CA GLY A 34 -34.00 4.85 13.39
C GLY A 34 -32.72 4.16 13.88
N GLN A 35 -32.56 2.91 13.71
CA GLN A 35 -31.18 2.36 13.84
C GLN A 35 -30.38 2.85 12.64
N LYS A 36 -29.62 3.96 12.84
CA LYS A 36 -28.46 4.23 12.00
C LYS A 36 -27.63 2.96 12.02
N GLN A 37 -27.60 2.24 10.92
CA GLN A 37 -26.70 1.11 10.76
C GLN A 37 -25.29 1.64 11.00
N GLU A 38 -24.75 1.36 12.19
CA GLU A 38 -23.38 1.73 12.52
C GLU A 38 -22.46 1.07 11.51
N GLN A 39 -21.58 1.86 10.91
CA GLN A 39 -20.58 1.33 10.00
C GLN A 39 -19.72 0.31 10.76
N PRO A 40 -19.33 -0.81 10.13
CA PRO A 40 -18.47 -1.80 10.79
C PRO A 40 -17.18 -1.11 11.26
N ARG A 41 -16.89 -1.17 12.56
CA ARG A 41 -15.68 -0.58 13.15
C ARG A 41 -14.51 -1.51 12.93
N ILE A 42 -14.04 -1.57 11.69
CA ILE A 42 -13.02 -2.51 11.21
C ILE A 42 -11.72 -2.42 12.03
N PHE A 43 -11.40 -1.21 12.51
CA PHE A 43 -10.16 -0.91 13.25
C PHE A 43 -10.42 -0.55 14.73
N GLY A 44 -11.65 -0.73 15.24
CA GLY A 44 -12.08 -0.39 16.60
C GLY A 44 -12.43 1.10 16.79
N GLU A 45 -12.97 1.43 17.97
CA GLU A 45 -13.51 2.76 18.30
C GLU A 45 -12.49 3.89 18.13
N LYS A 46 -11.25 3.68 18.60
CA LYS A 46 -10.18 4.67 18.53
C LYS A 46 -9.89 5.11 17.09
N PHE A 47 -10.12 4.23 16.13
CA PHE A 47 -9.78 4.40 14.73
C PHE A 47 -11.00 4.35 13.80
N LYS A 48 -12.16 4.79 14.28
CA LYS A 48 -13.43 4.75 13.54
C LYS A 48 -13.43 5.51 12.20
N ASN A 49 -12.53 6.47 12.03
CA ASN A 49 -12.42 7.26 10.80
C ASN A 49 -11.34 6.71 9.83
N LEU A 50 -10.66 5.61 10.19
CA LEU A 50 -9.64 5.02 9.35
C LEU A 50 -10.29 4.27 8.17
N GLU A 51 -9.89 4.58 6.94
CA GLU A 51 -10.49 4.04 5.70
C GLU A 51 -11.99 4.34 5.52
N SER A 52 -12.45 5.47 6.05
CA SER A 52 -13.87 5.84 6.04
C SER A 52 -14.43 6.10 4.64
N MET A 53 -13.58 6.50 3.69
CA MET A 53 -13.99 6.73 2.30
C MET A 53 -14.17 5.44 1.50
N ALA A 54 -13.53 4.35 1.90
CA ALA A 54 -13.48 3.11 1.13
C ALA A 54 -14.15 1.91 1.84
N THR A 55 -14.77 2.13 3.00
CA THR A 55 -15.40 1.08 3.80
C THR A 55 -16.85 1.41 4.15
N GLY A 56 -17.60 0.42 4.64
CA GLY A 56 -19.00 0.59 5.03
C GLY A 56 -19.88 1.05 3.85
N GLN A 57 -20.65 2.12 4.05
CA GLN A 57 -21.50 2.71 3.00
C GLN A 57 -20.72 3.74 2.17
N TRP A 58 -19.54 3.37 1.68
CA TRP A 58 -18.59 4.21 0.94
C TRP A 58 -19.24 4.93 -0.26
N TRP A 59 -20.25 4.35 -0.91
CA TRP A 59 -20.96 4.96 -2.05
C TRP A 59 -21.78 6.20 -1.68
N LYS A 60 -22.00 6.46 -0.40
CA LYS A 60 -22.63 7.69 0.11
C LYS A 60 -21.63 8.79 0.44
N VAL A 61 -20.35 8.49 0.46
CA VAL A 61 -19.30 9.47 0.75
C VAL A 61 -19.08 10.37 -0.47
N LYS A 62 -19.15 11.68 -0.26
CA LYS A 62 -18.97 12.65 -1.32
C LYS A 62 -17.53 13.17 -1.35
N PRO A 63 -16.98 13.47 -2.54
CA PRO A 63 -15.72 14.20 -2.65
C PRO A 63 -15.75 15.53 -1.90
N ASN A 64 -14.57 16.05 -1.53
CA ASN A 64 -14.37 17.33 -0.89
C ASN A 64 -13.14 18.04 -1.46
N LYS A 65 -12.79 19.23 -0.95
CA LYS A 65 -11.67 20.03 -1.47
C LYS A 65 -10.30 19.32 -1.40
N ARG A 66 -10.13 18.37 -0.49
CA ARG A 66 -8.85 17.61 -0.33
C ARG A 66 -8.90 16.24 -1.00
N ARG A 67 -10.10 15.69 -1.16
CA ARG A 67 -10.36 14.35 -1.71
C ARG A 67 -11.34 14.54 -2.85
N THR A 68 -10.80 14.89 -4.02
CA THR A 68 -11.58 15.33 -5.18
C THR A 68 -12.11 14.19 -6.03
N MET A 69 -11.48 13.01 -5.96
CA MET A 69 -11.89 11.83 -6.70
C MET A 69 -13.12 11.19 -6.08
N ASN A 70 -14.08 10.83 -6.91
CA ASN A 70 -15.23 10.04 -6.48
C ASN A 70 -14.89 8.55 -6.53
N LEU A 71 -15.05 7.83 -5.42
CA LEU A 71 -14.85 6.37 -5.40
C LEU A 71 -16.05 5.60 -5.99
N ASN A 72 -17.20 6.24 -6.12
CA ASN A 72 -18.36 5.68 -6.80
C ASN A 72 -18.28 5.96 -8.31
N VAL A 73 -17.44 5.19 -8.99
CA VAL A 73 -17.22 5.26 -10.45
C VAL A 73 -18.26 4.44 -11.21
N PRO A 74 -18.44 4.65 -12.52
CA PRO A 74 -19.17 3.71 -13.39
C PRO A 74 -18.65 2.28 -13.23
N ARG A 75 -19.55 1.31 -13.21
CA ARG A 75 -19.16 -0.07 -12.84
C ARG A 75 -18.25 -0.75 -13.85
N ASN A 76 -18.22 -0.30 -15.10
CA ASN A 76 -17.26 -0.72 -16.12
C ASN A 76 -15.84 -0.11 -15.92
N GLU A 77 -15.66 0.81 -14.94
CA GLU A 77 -14.38 1.44 -14.63
C GLU A 77 -13.80 1.02 -13.28
N VAL A 78 -14.40 0.00 -12.62
CA VAL A 78 -14.01 -0.40 -11.26
C VAL A 78 -12.60 -0.97 -11.15
N VAL A 79 -12.00 -1.47 -12.23
CA VAL A 79 -10.59 -1.88 -12.23
C VAL A 79 -9.74 -0.62 -12.47
N GLY A 80 -9.19 -0.06 -11.40
CA GLY A 80 -8.48 1.22 -11.44
C GLY A 80 -7.14 1.12 -12.16
N PHE A 81 -6.28 0.23 -11.70
CA PHE A 81 -4.95 -0.01 -12.29
C PHE A 81 -4.39 -1.36 -11.84
N ALA A 82 -3.25 -1.74 -12.41
CA ALA A 82 -2.46 -2.88 -11.95
C ALA A 82 -0.96 -2.53 -11.96
N VAL A 83 -0.20 -3.19 -11.09
CA VAL A 83 1.26 -3.15 -11.03
C VAL A 83 1.80 -4.57 -10.98
N TYR A 84 2.99 -4.77 -11.52
CA TYR A 84 3.59 -6.11 -11.58
C TYR A 84 5.11 -6.08 -11.46
N THR A 85 5.67 -7.22 -11.07
CA THR A 85 7.05 -7.60 -11.30
C THR A 85 7.09 -9.04 -11.81
N HIS A 86 8.16 -9.41 -12.49
CA HIS A 86 8.47 -10.80 -12.78
C HIS A 86 9.94 -11.04 -12.46
N ASP A 87 10.22 -12.18 -11.85
CA ASP A 87 11.56 -12.56 -11.43
C ASP A 87 11.63 -14.08 -11.29
N HIS A 88 12.77 -14.68 -11.63
CA HIS A 88 13.02 -16.13 -11.49
C HIS A 88 11.88 -17.04 -11.98
N GLY A 89 11.24 -16.67 -13.11
CA GLY A 89 10.15 -17.45 -13.69
C GLY A 89 8.81 -17.30 -12.97
N VAL A 90 8.64 -16.28 -12.13
CA VAL A 90 7.38 -15.97 -11.45
C VAL A 90 6.92 -14.57 -11.84
N LEU A 91 5.68 -14.45 -12.34
CA LEU A 91 5.00 -13.18 -12.48
C LEU A 91 4.09 -12.96 -11.27
N LYS A 92 4.24 -11.80 -10.63
CA LYS A 92 3.31 -11.32 -9.60
C LYS A 92 2.66 -10.02 -10.03
N LEU A 93 1.33 -9.96 -10.02
CA LEU A 93 0.54 -8.81 -10.43
C LEU A 93 -0.50 -8.48 -9.37
N SER A 94 -0.52 -7.24 -8.93
CA SER A 94 -1.55 -6.70 -8.03
C SER A 94 -2.48 -5.79 -8.81
N ALA A 95 -3.77 -6.10 -8.78
CA ALA A 95 -4.82 -5.25 -9.32
C ALA A 95 -5.48 -4.45 -8.19
N GLN A 96 -5.61 -3.15 -8.40
CA GLN A 96 -6.32 -2.25 -7.51
C GLN A 96 -7.69 -1.93 -8.09
N LEU A 97 -8.72 -2.15 -7.30
CA LEU A 97 -10.09 -1.83 -7.67
C LEU A 97 -10.59 -0.61 -6.92
N PHE A 98 -11.51 0.13 -7.53
CA PHE A 98 -12.43 0.97 -6.78
C PHE A 98 -13.33 0.09 -5.91
N PRO A 99 -13.84 0.60 -4.78
CA PRO A 99 -14.71 -0.18 -3.92
C PRO A 99 -15.91 -0.77 -4.68
N LEU A 100 -16.23 -2.03 -4.40
CA LEU A 100 -17.32 -2.77 -5.03
C LEU A 100 -18.61 -2.65 -4.23
N MET A 101 -19.75 -2.57 -4.91
CA MET A 101 -21.07 -2.59 -4.27
C MET A 101 -21.29 -3.93 -3.54
N PRO A 102 -22.17 -3.96 -2.52
CA PRO A 102 -22.41 -5.17 -1.73
C PRO A 102 -22.85 -6.40 -2.55
N ASP A 103 -23.54 -6.18 -3.65
CA ASP A 103 -24.08 -7.21 -4.57
C ASP A 103 -23.12 -7.59 -5.70
N GLU A 104 -22.00 -6.87 -5.87
CA GLU A 104 -21.01 -7.20 -6.90
C GLU A 104 -20.12 -8.38 -6.47
N ALA A 105 -19.74 -9.20 -7.44
CA ALA A 105 -18.88 -10.36 -7.21
C ALA A 105 -17.49 -9.95 -6.73
N ARG A 106 -16.98 -10.60 -5.70
CA ARG A 106 -15.62 -10.37 -5.15
C ARG A 106 -14.58 -11.24 -5.87
N VAL A 107 -14.61 -11.22 -7.19
CA VAL A 107 -13.72 -12.03 -8.04
C VAL A 107 -13.29 -11.22 -9.25
N VAL A 108 -12.00 -11.25 -9.56
CA VAL A 108 -11.39 -10.72 -10.78
C VAL A 108 -10.64 -11.81 -11.53
N ARG A 109 -10.48 -11.62 -12.83
CA ARG A 109 -9.81 -12.55 -13.74
C ARG A 109 -8.62 -11.88 -14.37
N LEU A 110 -7.53 -12.62 -14.51
CA LEU A 110 -6.39 -12.23 -15.32
C LEU A 110 -6.46 -13.00 -16.64
N GLU A 111 -6.43 -12.29 -17.74
CA GLU A 111 -6.38 -12.85 -19.07
C GLU A 111 -5.12 -12.40 -19.79
N LEU A 112 -4.49 -13.31 -20.52
CA LEU A 112 -3.32 -13.05 -21.37
C LEU A 112 -3.68 -13.20 -22.84
N LYS A 113 -3.13 -12.33 -23.66
CA LYS A 113 -3.32 -12.40 -25.11
C LYS A 113 -2.41 -13.46 -25.69
N GLN A 114 -3.00 -14.45 -26.34
CA GLN A 114 -2.26 -15.54 -26.98
C GLN A 114 -1.67 -15.09 -28.33
N PRO A 115 -0.67 -15.83 -28.86
CA PRO A 115 -0.15 -15.57 -30.22
C PRO A 115 -1.22 -15.62 -31.32
N SER A 116 -2.31 -16.35 -31.11
CA SER A 116 -3.50 -16.34 -31.99
C SER A 116 -4.24 -15.01 -32.02
N GLY A 117 -3.96 -14.10 -31.06
CA GLY A 117 -4.70 -12.86 -30.84
C GLY A 117 -5.87 -12.97 -29.88
N GLU A 118 -6.22 -14.19 -29.47
CA GLU A 118 -7.32 -14.44 -28.52
C GLU A 118 -6.90 -14.18 -27.08
N TRP A 119 -7.87 -13.81 -26.23
CA TRP A 119 -7.67 -13.65 -24.80
C TRP A 119 -7.98 -14.97 -24.08
N GLN A 120 -7.04 -15.43 -23.27
CA GLN A 120 -7.19 -16.62 -22.44
C GLN A 120 -7.18 -16.23 -20.96
N GLU A 121 -8.21 -16.66 -20.21
CA GLU A 121 -8.20 -16.59 -18.75
C GLU A 121 -7.13 -17.54 -18.22
N VAL A 122 -6.17 -16.99 -17.45
CA VAL A 122 -5.05 -17.75 -16.87
C VAL A 122 -5.12 -17.84 -15.36
N ALA A 123 -5.83 -16.91 -14.72
CA ALA A 123 -6.04 -16.93 -13.27
C ALA A 123 -7.31 -16.19 -12.87
N LYS A 124 -7.84 -16.57 -11.72
CA LYS A 124 -9.01 -15.97 -11.11
C LYS A 124 -8.74 -15.80 -9.63
N GLU A 125 -8.89 -14.55 -9.13
CA GLU A 125 -8.54 -14.21 -7.77
C GLU A 125 -9.65 -13.46 -7.05
N LYS A 126 -9.64 -13.63 -5.73
CA LYS A 126 -10.62 -12.98 -4.85
C LYS A 126 -10.19 -11.54 -4.57
N VAL A 127 -11.14 -10.61 -4.66
CA VAL A 127 -10.95 -9.23 -4.21
C VAL A 127 -11.00 -9.20 -2.69
N ILE A 128 -9.99 -8.61 -2.07
CA ILE A 128 -9.92 -8.39 -0.62
C ILE A 128 -10.53 -7.02 -0.34
N ASP A 129 -11.71 -6.98 0.29
CA ASP A 129 -12.48 -5.75 0.54
C ASP A 129 -11.69 -4.69 1.31
N LEU A 130 -10.86 -5.10 2.26
CA LEU A 130 -9.97 -4.16 2.94
C LEU A 130 -8.78 -3.81 2.02
N GLY A 131 -8.78 -2.60 1.48
CA GLY A 131 -7.82 -2.13 0.48
C GLY A 131 -8.21 -2.41 -0.97
N TRP A 132 -9.31 -3.15 -1.23
CA TRP A 132 -9.89 -3.39 -2.56
C TRP A 132 -8.89 -3.88 -3.60
N SER A 133 -8.06 -4.84 -3.23
CA SER A 133 -6.99 -5.38 -4.08
C SER A 133 -7.18 -6.87 -4.37
N ALA A 134 -6.66 -7.30 -5.50
CA ALA A 134 -6.56 -8.71 -5.88
C ALA A 134 -5.16 -9.01 -6.40
N HIS A 135 -4.69 -10.24 -6.21
CA HIS A 135 -3.28 -10.57 -6.33
C HIS A 135 -3.11 -11.87 -7.12
N PHE A 136 -2.43 -11.78 -8.25
CA PHE A 136 -2.19 -12.91 -9.15
C PHE A 136 -0.73 -13.34 -9.11
N ARG A 137 -0.49 -14.64 -9.00
CA ARG A 137 0.82 -15.28 -9.07
C ARG A 137 0.79 -16.34 -10.18
N LEU A 138 1.68 -16.22 -11.14
CA LEU A 138 1.85 -17.20 -12.20
C LEU A 138 3.27 -17.75 -12.16
N GLU A 139 3.38 -19.07 -11.98
CA GLU A 139 4.64 -19.80 -12.03
C GLU A 139 4.99 -20.16 -13.48
N GLY A 140 6.28 -20.39 -13.75
CA GLY A 140 6.77 -20.74 -15.08
C GLY A 140 6.64 -19.58 -16.06
N TRP A 141 6.75 -18.35 -15.60
CA TRP A 141 6.66 -17.17 -16.44
C TRP A 141 7.85 -17.09 -17.42
N ASP A 142 7.52 -16.93 -18.70
CA ASP A 142 8.50 -16.69 -19.77
C ASP A 142 8.70 -15.17 -19.93
N ASN A 143 9.82 -14.67 -19.39
CA ASN A 143 10.18 -13.25 -19.43
C ASN A 143 10.92 -12.84 -20.71
N THR A 144 11.00 -13.71 -21.72
CA THR A 144 11.74 -13.41 -22.97
C THR A 144 10.92 -12.67 -24.01
N LYS A 145 9.64 -12.42 -23.75
CA LYS A 145 8.70 -11.77 -24.68
C LYS A 145 7.72 -10.84 -23.97
N ASP A 146 7.26 -9.83 -24.70
CA ASP A 146 6.15 -8.97 -24.26
C ASP A 146 4.83 -9.75 -24.34
N VAL A 147 4.01 -9.65 -23.30
CA VAL A 147 2.70 -10.30 -23.25
C VAL A 147 1.64 -9.28 -22.85
N ALA A 148 0.67 -9.04 -23.72
CA ALA A 148 -0.48 -8.22 -23.38
C ALA A 148 -1.36 -8.94 -22.34
N TYR A 149 -1.78 -8.21 -21.33
CA TYR A 149 -2.66 -8.70 -20.27
C TYR A 149 -3.88 -7.81 -20.10
N ARG A 150 -4.93 -8.37 -19.51
CA ARG A 150 -6.02 -7.58 -18.95
C ARG A 150 -6.54 -8.19 -17.66
N VAL A 151 -6.90 -7.31 -16.72
CA VAL A 151 -7.63 -7.68 -15.52
C VAL A 151 -9.09 -7.33 -15.73
N ARG A 152 -9.99 -8.26 -15.47
CA ARG A 152 -11.43 -8.10 -15.67
C ARG A 152 -12.23 -8.31 -14.40
N HIS A 153 -13.25 -7.47 -14.20
CA HIS A 153 -14.30 -7.65 -13.20
C HIS A 153 -15.68 -7.66 -13.88
N GLY A 154 -16.51 -8.63 -13.52
CA GLY A 154 -17.82 -8.78 -14.18
C GLY A 154 -17.69 -8.99 -15.70
N ALA A 155 -18.66 -8.45 -16.45
CA ALA A 155 -18.71 -8.57 -17.92
C ALA A 155 -17.93 -7.44 -18.62
N GLU A 156 -17.95 -6.23 -18.07
CA GLU A 156 -17.56 -5.01 -18.79
C GLU A 156 -16.27 -4.36 -18.27
N ALA A 157 -16.05 -4.40 -16.94
CA ALA A 157 -14.91 -3.71 -16.37
C ALA A 157 -13.59 -4.40 -16.72
N GLN A 158 -12.64 -3.62 -17.23
CA GLN A 158 -11.31 -4.12 -17.57
C GLN A 158 -10.24 -3.05 -17.48
N PHE A 159 -9.01 -3.49 -17.21
CA PHE A 159 -7.79 -2.71 -17.31
C PHE A 159 -6.76 -3.52 -18.11
N GLU A 160 -6.20 -2.91 -19.13
CA GLU A 160 -5.27 -3.57 -20.06
C GLU A 160 -3.85 -2.97 -19.95
N GLY A 161 -2.86 -3.80 -20.19
CA GLY A 161 -1.46 -3.41 -20.24
C GLY A 161 -0.60 -4.45 -20.93
N VAL A 162 0.71 -4.27 -20.79
CA VAL A 162 1.72 -5.19 -21.33
C VAL A 162 2.70 -5.57 -20.23
N ILE A 163 2.90 -6.84 -20.02
CA ILE A 163 4.04 -7.33 -19.25
C ILE A 163 5.21 -7.37 -20.22
N ARG A 164 6.15 -6.45 -20.00
CA ARG A 164 7.35 -6.34 -20.86
C ARG A 164 8.27 -7.52 -20.61
N LYS A 165 9.00 -7.91 -21.67
CA LYS A 165 10.11 -8.83 -21.56
C LYS A 165 11.22 -8.24 -20.67
N ASP A 166 12.03 -9.10 -20.09
CA ASP A 166 13.24 -8.67 -19.41
C ASP A 166 14.17 -7.95 -20.41
N PRO A 167 14.67 -6.74 -20.08
CA PRO A 167 15.53 -5.98 -20.97
C PRO A 167 16.99 -6.45 -20.97
N ILE A 168 17.25 -7.74 -20.79
CA ILE A 168 18.59 -8.33 -20.70
C ILE A 168 19.49 -8.03 -21.91
N ASP A 169 18.89 -7.78 -23.08
CA ASP A 169 19.58 -7.48 -24.32
C ASP A 169 20.02 -6.00 -24.43
N LYS A 170 19.70 -5.16 -23.44
CA LYS A 170 20.04 -3.72 -23.45
C LYS A 170 21.39 -3.45 -22.81
N ASP A 171 22.19 -2.60 -23.43
CA ASP A 171 23.45 -2.09 -22.86
C ASP A 171 23.22 -1.12 -21.69
N VAL A 172 22.05 -0.47 -21.64
CA VAL A 172 21.69 0.51 -20.63
C VAL A 172 20.28 0.26 -20.12
N ILE A 173 20.16 0.06 -18.82
CA ILE A 173 18.88 -0.06 -18.12
C ILE A 173 18.51 1.29 -17.52
N VAL A 174 17.36 1.79 -17.87
CA VAL A 174 16.84 3.09 -17.40
C VAL A 174 15.86 2.87 -16.26
N VAL A 175 16.17 3.40 -15.07
CA VAL A 175 15.32 3.34 -13.89
C VAL A 175 14.65 4.69 -13.64
N GLY A 176 13.32 4.72 -13.62
CA GLY A 176 12.56 5.89 -13.20
C GLY A 176 12.38 5.89 -11.68
N ASN A 177 13.13 6.72 -10.96
CA ASN A 177 13.02 6.85 -9.51
C ASN A 177 12.17 8.05 -9.11
N LEU A 178 11.08 7.83 -8.37
CA LEU A 178 10.12 8.83 -7.93
C LEU A 178 9.78 8.64 -6.44
N SER A 179 9.42 9.74 -5.78
CA SER A 179 9.00 9.75 -4.38
C SER A 179 8.13 10.97 -4.08
N CYS A 180 7.45 10.99 -2.97
CA CYS A 180 6.77 12.16 -2.40
C CYS A 180 5.69 12.75 -3.35
N ASN A 181 4.71 11.94 -3.75
CA ASN A 181 3.58 12.36 -4.57
C ASN A 181 2.59 13.23 -3.77
N SER A 182 2.93 14.51 -3.60
CA SER A 182 2.21 15.42 -2.72
C SER A 182 0.74 15.59 -3.09
N SER A 183 -0.15 15.44 -2.11
CA SER A 183 -1.58 15.74 -2.23
C SER A 183 -1.92 17.24 -2.23
N ARG A 184 -0.94 18.13 -2.07
CA ARG A 184 -1.15 19.58 -2.18
C ARG A 184 -1.57 20.02 -3.58
N THR A 185 -1.24 19.22 -4.57
CA THR A 185 -1.63 19.39 -5.97
C THR A 185 -2.37 18.13 -6.44
N PRO A 186 -3.63 17.95 -6.06
CA PRO A 186 -4.42 16.80 -6.48
C PRO A 186 -4.66 16.81 -7.98
N GLY A 187 -4.98 15.64 -8.53
CA GLY A 187 -5.32 15.48 -9.94
C GLY A 187 -4.13 15.07 -10.82
N PRO A 188 -4.32 15.07 -12.16
CA PRO A 188 -3.37 14.50 -13.12
C PRO A 188 -1.98 15.13 -13.10
N ARG A 189 -0.97 14.36 -13.51
CA ARG A 189 0.45 14.76 -13.62
C ARG A 189 0.93 14.77 -15.08
N PRO A 190 0.25 15.50 -16.03
CA PRO A 190 0.50 15.31 -17.46
C PRO A 190 1.95 15.55 -17.85
N LYS A 191 2.57 16.63 -17.40
CA LYS A 191 3.97 16.95 -17.75
C LYS A 191 4.96 15.88 -17.24
N MET A 192 4.73 15.33 -16.05
CA MET A 192 5.57 14.27 -15.50
C MET A 192 5.39 12.99 -16.31
N LEU A 193 4.15 12.62 -16.63
CA LEU A 193 3.84 11.45 -17.45
C LEU A 193 4.42 11.58 -18.86
N ASP A 194 4.29 12.75 -19.48
CA ASP A 194 4.86 13.01 -20.82
C ASP A 194 6.38 12.85 -20.83
N ASN A 195 7.05 13.32 -19.76
CA ASN A 195 8.49 13.14 -19.63
C ASN A 195 8.87 11.67 -19.40
N LEU A 196 8.15 10.96 -18.52
CA LEU A 196 8.38 9.54 -18.29
C LEU A 196 8.12 8.70 -19.54
N LYS A 197 7.07 9.02 -20.32
CA LYS A 197 6.82 8.36 -21.61
C LYS A 197 7.93 8.61 -22.64
N LYS A 198 8.53 9.81 -22.65
CA LYS A 198 9.67 10.14 -23.55
C LYS A 198 10.95 9.43 -23.14
N ILE A 199 11.21 9.34 -21.83
CA ILE A 199 12.39 8.64 -21.29
C ILE A 199 12.24 7.13 -21.45
N ASP A 200 10.99 6.65 -21.38
CA ASP A 200 10.61 5.23 -21.45
C ASP A 200 11.45 4.31 -20.55
N PRO A 201 11.41 4.52 -19.23
CA PRO A 201 12.19 3.71 -18.31
C PRO A 201 11.81 2.22 -18.41
N ASP A 202 12.81 1.36 -18.25
CA ASP A 202 12.63 -0.08 -18.26
C ASP A 202 11.88 -0.56 -17.01
N PHE A 203 12.05 0.19 -15.93
CA PHE A 203 11.53 -0.13 -14.62
C PHE A 203 11.25 1.15 -13.82
N LEU A 204 10.23 1.13 -12.97
CA LEU A 204 9.87 2.24 -12.09
C LEU A 204 10.08 1.86 -10.63
N PHE A 205 10.74 2.73 -9.89
CA PHE A 205 10.86 2.67 -8.45
C PHE A 205 10.16 3.86 -7.81
N PHE A 206 9.13 3.60 -7.01
CA PHE A 206 8.48 4.59 -6.18
C PHE A 206 8.91 4.40 -4.73
N ALA A 207 9.81 5.27 -4.29
CA ALA A 207 10.49 5.20 -3.00
C ALA A 207 9.65 5.72 -1.83
N GLY A 208 8.35 5.47 -1.84
CA GLY A 208 7.46 5.87 -0.76
C GLY A 208 6.77 7.21 -0.94
N ASP A 209 5.84 7.49 -0.03
CA ASP A 209 4.99 8.67 -0.05
C ASP A 209 4.14 8.77 -1.33
N GLN A 210 3.57 7.65 -1.75
CA GLN A 210 2.62 7.60 -2.85
C GLN A 210 1.38 8.42 -2.54
N SER A 211 1.05 8.57 -1.24
CA SER A 211 -0.11 9.31 -0.76
C SER A 211 0.14 10.04 0.55
N TYR A 212 -0.43 11.24 0.67
CA TYR A 212 -0.47 12.03 1.90
C TYR A 212 -1.88 12.05 2.54
N HIS A 213 -2.74 11.12 2.18
CA HIS A 213 -4.08 10.95 2.76
C HIS A 213 -4.05 10.01 3.97
N HIS A 214 -3.44 10.45 5.06
CA HIS A 214 -3.00 9.69 6.23
C HIS A 214 -4.01 8.70 6.83
N THR A 215 -5.31 8.94 6.72
CA THR A 215 -6.34 8.04 7.27
C THR A 215 -7.14 7.32 6.20
N GLU A 216 -6.79 7.52 4.94
CA GLU A 216 -7.54 7.09 3.77
C GLU A 216 -6.57 6.51 2.72
N HIS A 217 -5.87 5.44 3.09
CA HIS A 217 -4.87 4.85 2.21
C HIS A 217 -5.47 4.37 0.89
N THR A 218 -6.61 3.68 0.92
CA THR A 218 -7.25 3.19 -0.32
C THR A 218 -7.59 4.32 -1.28
N TYR A 219 -8.09 5.45 -0.74
CA TYR A 219 -8.32 6.64 -1.56
C TYR A 219 -7.02 7.16 -2.17
N GLY A 220 -5.99 7.33 -1.36
CA GLY A 220 -4.71 7.87 -1.81
C GLY A 220 -3.98 6.97 -2.79
N TRP A 221 -4.05 5.66 -2.58
CA TRP A 221 -3.47 4.66 -3.48
C TRP A 221 -4.19 4.61 -4.84
N LEU A 222 -5.53 4.72 -4.83
CA LEU A 222 -6.30 4.89 -6.06
C LEU A 222 -5.97 6.21 -6.77
N GLU A 223 -5.86 7.33 -6.04
CA GLU A 223 -5.46 8.61 -6.63
C GLU A 223 -4.09 8.53 -7.29
N PHE A 224 -3.09 7.96 -6.61
CA PHE A 224 -1.76 7.68 -7.17
C PHE A 224 -1.86 6.81 -8.43
N GLY A 225 -2.54 5.69 -8.35
CA GLY A 225 -2.68 4.78 -9.47
C GLY A 225 -3.34 5.44 -10.68
N MET A 226 -4.40 6.21 -10.47
CA MET A 226 -5.08 6.95 -11.55
C MET A 226 -4.20 8.05 -12.16
N GLN A 227 -3.33 8.67 -11.36
CA GLN A 227 -2.35 9.64 -11.86
C GLN A 227 -1.31 9.01 -12.78
N PHE A 228 -0.87 7.79 -12.46
CA PHE A 228 0.25 7.13 -13.15
C PHE A 228 -0.16 5.91 -14.00
N ARG A 229 -1.45 5.55 -14.09
CA ARG A 229 -1.92 4.32 -14.72
C ARG A 229 -1.38 4.08 -16.14
N ASP A 230 -1.16 5.15 -16.90
CA ASP A 230 -0.70 5.06 -18.28
C ASP A 230 0.75 4.55 -18.42
N ILE A 231 1.55 4.67 -17.36
CA ILE A 231 2.93 4.17 -17.33
C ILE A 231 3.08 2.95 -16.43
N LEU A 232 2.20 2.77 -15.43
CA LEU A 232 2.21 1.60 -14.56
C LEU A 232 1.83 0.31 -15.29
N LYS A 233 0.96 0.42 -16.31
CA LYS A 233 0.34 -0.71 -17.00
C LYS A 233 1.28 -1.53 -17.87
N ASP A 234 2.45 -1.01 -18.24
CA ASP A 234 3.30 -1.57 -19.28
C ASP A 234 4.78 -1.72 -18.90
N ARG A 235 5.11 -1.69 -17.62
CA ARG A 235 6.50 -1.94 -17.15
C ARG A 235 6.52 -2.44 -15.72
N PRO A 236 7.59 -3.15 -15.31
CA PRO A 236 7.76 -3.55 -13.94
C PRO A 236 7.81 -2.34 -13.00
N VAL A 237 7.21 -2.48 -11.84
CA VAL A 237 7.11 -1.40 -10.85
C VAL A 237 7.50 -1.94 -9.48
N VAL A 238 8.36 -1.24 -8.78
CA VAL A 238 8.59 -1.43 -7.35
C VAL A 238 7.97 -0.24 -6.62
N THR A 239 7.05 -0.49 -5.74
CA THR A 239 6.53 0.49 -4.78
C THR A 239 6.83 0.02 -3.37
N ILE A 240 7.32 0.90 -2.53
CA ILE A 240 7.53 0.64 -1.11
C ILE A 240 6.81 1.70 -0.29
N PRO A 241 6.04 1.34 0.76
CA PRO A 241 5.35 2.32 1.59
C PRO A 241 6.33 3.08 2.47
N ASP A 242 6.14 4.40 2.60
CA ASP A 242 6.85 5.24 3.56
C ASP A 242 5.90 5.73 4.67
N ASP A 243 6.32 6.68 5.45
CA ASP A 243 5.63 7.19 6.63
C ASP A 243 4.24 7.77 6.31
N HIS A 244 4.11 8.57 5.28
CA HIS A 244 2.81 9.13 4.89
C HIS A 244 1.84 8.09 4.34
N ASP A 245 2.32 7.02 3.71
CA ASP A 245 1.48 5.93 3.23
C ASP A 245 0.80 5.16 4.36
N VAL A 246 1.50 4.96 5.48
CA VAL A 246 0.92 4.38 6.69
C VAL A 246 0.26 5.42 7.61
N GLY A 247 0.20 6.68 7.16
CA GLY A 247 -0.49 7.76 7.84
C GLY A 247 0.21 8.34 9.06
N GLN A 248 1.50 8.13 9.17
CA GLN A 248 2.30 8.48 10.33
C GLN A 248 3.55 9.24 9.90
N ALA A 249 3.54 10.56 10.09
CA ALA A 249 4.68 11.39 9.70
C ALA A 249 5.96 10.99 10.43
N ASN A 250 7.07 10.88 9.67
CA ASN A 250 8.39 10.49 10.18
C ASN A 250 8.36 9.17 10.97
N ILE A 251 8.06 8.08 10.29
CA ILE A 251 8.02 6.78 10.94
C ILE A 251 9.43 6.27 11.25
N TRP A 252 9.61 5.81 12.48
CA TRP A 252 10.70 4.97 12.94
C TRP A 252 10.07 3.71 13.50
N GLY A 253 9.99 2.66 12.71
CA GLY A 253 9.15 1.49 13.00
C GLY A 253 9.58 0.66 14.19
N GLU A 254 10.83 0.76 14.60
CA GLU A 254 11.41 0.15 15.80
C GLU A 254 10.93 -1.29 16.01
N ASN A 255 11.04 -2.08 14.92
CA ASN A 255 10.65 -3.49 14.89
C ASN A 255 9.16 -3.75 15.19
N GLY A 256 8.25 -2.81 14.84
CA GLY A 256 6.81 -3.02 15.02
C GLY A 256 6.23 -2.56 16.35
N LYS A 257 7.03 -1.99 17.25
CA LYS A 257 6.61 -1.44 18.52
C LYS A 257 5.36 -0.57 18.39
N GLN A 258 4.53 -0.49 19.44
CA GLN A 258 3.39 0.41 19.48
C GLN A 258 3.84 1.84 19.74
N ALA A 259 3.60 2.74 18.81
CA ALA A 259 3.81 4.16 19.04
C ALA A 259 2.72 4.79 19.90
N SER A 260 3.08 5.78 20.72
CA SER A 260 2.16 6.50 21.58
C SER A 260 1.29 7.51 20.83
N ASN A 261 1.80 8.06 19.72
CA ASN A 261 1.12 9.05 18.89
C ASN A 261 1.53 8.91 17.40
N PRO A 262 0.77 9.49 16.46
CA PRO A 262 1.04 9.37 15.02
C PRO A 262 2.24 10.19 14.54
N GLN A 263 2.91 10.94 15.38
CA GLN A 263 4.08 11.74 15.00
C GLN A 263 5.42 11.01 15.21
N GLY A 264 5.38 9.86 15.82
CA GLY A 264 6.34 8.79 15.78
C GLY A 264 7.76 8.97 16.38
N PRO A 265 8.21 10.08 17.00
CA PRO A 265 9.60 10.14 17.49
C PRO A 265 9.93 9.11 18.57
N SER A 266 8.92 8.58 19.27
CA SER A 266 9.05 7.48 20.23
C SER A 266 9.35 6.12 19.60
N GLY A 267 9.29 6.03 18.31
CA GLY A 267 9.40 4.76 17.57
C GLY A 267 8.11 3.95 17.54
N GLY A 268 8.01 3.06 16.56
CA GLY A 268 6.89 2.15 16.38
C GLY A 268 5.79 2.65 15.46
N TYR A 269 4.73 1.85 15.36
CA TYR A 269 3.55 2.12 14.55
C TYR A 269 2.37 2.52 15.44
N PHE A 270 1.75 3.64 15.14
CA PHE A 270 0.58 4.14 15.87
C PHE A 270 -0.70 3.40 15.50
N TYR A 271 -0.90 3.17 14.21
CA TYR A 271 -2.12 2.52 13.70
C TYR A 271 -2.13 1.01 13.96
N PRO A 272 -3.31 0.38 13.92
CA PRO A 272 -3.44 -1.07 14.09
C PRO A 272 -2.62 -1.84 13.05
N ALA A 273 -2.01 -2.96 13.46
CA ALA A 273 -1.26 -3.83 12.54
C ALA A 273 -2.08 -4.26 11.32
N LYS A 274 -3.39 -4.48 11.48
CA LYS A 274 -4.31 -4.78 10.38
C LYS A 274 -4.33 -3.68 9.30
N TYR A 275 -4.24 -2.41 9.70
CA TYR A 275 -4.15 -1.29 8.75
C TYR A 275 -2.79 -1.25 8.08
N VAL A 276 -1.71 -1.35 8.85
CA VAL A 276 -0.34 -1.34 8.32
C VAL A 276 -0.13 -2.48 7.32
N ASN A 277 -0.62 -3.67 7.64
CA ASN A 277 -0.57 -4.84 6.74
C ASN A 277 -1.42 -4.67 5.48
N MET A 278 -2.53 -3.95 5.55
CA MET A 278 -3.31 -3.59 4.37
C MET A 278 -2.52 -2.66 3.45
N VAL A 279 -1.93 -1.59 3.99
CA VAL A 279 -1.08 -0.65 3.25
C VAL A 279 0.07 -1.41 2.56
N GLN A 280 0.81 -2.21 3.33
CA GLN A 280 1.90 -3.01 2.82
C GLN A 280 1.44 -3.93 1.69
N ARG A 281 0.37 -4.72 1.90
CA ARG A 281 -0.16 -5.63 0.88
C ARG A 281 -0.52 -4.90 -0.41
N CYS A 282 -1.24 -3.78 -0.34
CA CYS A 282 -1.63 -3.03 -1.54
C CYS A 282 -0.43 -2.55 -2.34
N GLN A 283 0.63 -2.13 -1.66
CA GLN A 283 1.79 -1.53 -2.30
C GLN A 283 2.92 -2.50 -2.63
N THR A 284 3.02 -3.67 -1.98
CA THR A 284 4.22 -4.51 -2.11
C THR A 284 3.96 -5.97 -2.48
N TRP A 285 2.69 -6.43 -2.52
CA TRP A 285 2.45 -7.85 -2.77
C TRP A 285 2.98 -8.33 -4.15
N HIS A 286 3.00 -7.46 -5.14
CA HIS A 286 3.51 -7.77 -6.49
C HIS A 286 5.05 -7.86 -6.57
N LEU A 287 5.77 -7.52 -5.51
CA LEU A 287 7.22 -7.74 -5.42
C LEU A 287 7.53 -9.23 -5.29
N PRO A 288 8.76 -9.68 -5.57
CA PRO A 288 9.19 -11.02 -5.23
C PRO A 288 8.87 -11.36 -3.76
N ASP A 289 8.86 -12.65 -3.42
CA ASP A 289 8.58 -13.06 -2.05
C ASP A 289 9.64 -12.52 -1.10
N ALA A 290 9.22 -12.13 0.11
CA ALA A 290 10.13 -11.60 1.11
C ALA A 290 11.26 -12.59 1.41
N TYR A 291 12.49 -12.11 1.52
CA TYR A 291 13.66 -12.93 1.88
C TYR A 291 13.45 -13.69 3.20
N ASP A 292 12.88 -13.02 4.19
CA ASP A 292 12.45 -13.63 5.45
C ASP A 292 11.04 -13.11 5.78
N ALA A 293 10.04 -13.95 5.57
CA ALA A 293 8.63 -13.59 5.74
C ALA A 293 8.17 -13.52 7.21
N THR A 294 9.07 -13.76 8.20
CA THR A 294 8.72 -13.71 9.62
C THR A 294 8.22 -12.32 10.01
N PRO A 295 7.00 -12.16 10.49
CA PRO A 295 6.49 -10.85 10.90
C PRO A 295 7.31 -10.25 12.06
N ILE A 296 7.35 -8.92 12.12
CA ILE A 296 7.84 -8.19 13.28
C ILE A 296 6.77 -8.10 14.38
N GLU A 297 7.02 -7.36 15.44
CA GLU A 297 6.08 -7.22 16.55
C GLU A 297 4.66 -6.91 16.07
N ARG A 298 3.66 -7.32 16.85
CA ARG A 298 2.23 -7.14 16.59
C ARG A 298 1.72 -7.83 15.31
N GLY A 299 2.53 -8.72 14.69
CA GLY A 299 2.17 -9.40 13.45
C GLY A 299 2.20 -8.48 12.22
N ILE A 300 3.01 -7.42 12.24
CA ILE A 300 3.25 -6.59 11.07
C ILE A 300 4.20 -7.35 10.14
N GLY A 301 3.78 -7.51 8.88
CA GLY A 301 4.54 -8.21 7.85
C GLY A 301 5.79 -7.46 7.41
N VAL A 302 6.63 -8.14 6.64
CA VAL A 302 7.83 -7.61 6.01
C VAL A 302 7.80 -7.89 4.51
N TYR A 303 8.60 -7.13 3.71
CA TYR A 303 8.66 -7.31 2.25
C TYR A 303 10.07 -7.18 1.67
N TYR A 304 11.11 -6.95 2.49
CA TYR A 304 12.45 -6.82 1.93
C TYR A 304 12.87 -8.08 1.17
N THR A 305 13.42 -7.88 -0.01
CA THR A 305 13.72 -8.91 -0.99
C THR A 305 14.68 -8.38 -2.03
N ASP A 306 14.97 -9.16 -3.05
CA ASP A 306 15.68 -8.72 -4.25
C ASP A 306 14.87 -8.99 -5.51
N LEU A 307 15.27 -8.34 -6.60
CA LEU A 307 14.63 -8.38 -7.91
C LEU A 307 15.68 -8.21 -8.99
N THR A 308 15.72 -9.08 -9.99
CA THR A 308 16.64 -8.97 -11.11
C THR A 308 15.94 -8.46 -12.36
N ILE A 309 16.43 -7.39 -12.95
CA ILE A 309 15.95 -6.81 -14.21
C ILE A 309 17.14 -6.43 -15.08
N GLY A 310 17.21 -6.96 -16.30
CA GLY A 310 18.24 -6.61 -17.27
C GLY A 310 19.67 -6.87 -16.79
N GLY A 311 19.89 -7.94 -16.02
CA GLY A 311 21.20 -8.27 -15.46
C GLY A 311 21.61 -7.41 -14.25
N ILE A 312 20.72 -6.54 -13.75
CA ILE A 312 20.93 -5.78 -12.51
C ILE A 312 20.07 -6.40 -11.41
N ASN A 313 20.71 -6.81 -10.31
CA ASN A 313 20.00 -7.29 -9.13
C ASN A 313 19.84 -6.18 -8.11
N PHE A 314 18.57 -5.87 -7.79
CA PHE A 314 18.14 -4.78 -6.91
C PHE A 314 17.74 -5.32 -5.55
N ALA A 315 18.46 -4.96 -4.48
CA ALA A 315 17.99 -5.19 -3.12
C ALA A 315 16.96 -4.14 -2.73
N ILE A 316 15.75 -4.56 -2.41
CA ILE A 316 14.65 -3.73 -1.94
C ILE A 316 14.62 -3.80 -0.42
N VAL A 317 14.85 -2.68 0.27
CA VAL A 317 14.98 -2.63 1.72
C VAL A 317 13.83 -1.89 2.42
N GLU A 318 13.62 -2.21 3.67
CA GLU A 318 12.59 -1.63 4.56
C GLU A 318 13.24 -0.87 5.73
N ASP A 319 14.06 0.11 5.44
CA ASP A 319 14.79 0.83 6.48
C ASP A 319 13.88 1.48 7.53
N ARG A 320 12.71 2.00 7.14
CA ARG A 320 11.75 2.58 8.09
C ARG A 320 11.23 1.58 9.13
N LYS A 321 11.03 0.33 8.76
CA LYS A 321 10.42 -0.69 9.63
C LYS A 321 11.25 -1.03 10.85
N PHE A 322 12.57 -1.03 10.70
CA PHE A 322 13.51 -1.43 11.74
C PHE A 322 14.21 -0.25 12.41
N LYS A 323 14.10 0.94 11.84
CA LYS A 323 14.79 2.15 12.27
C LYS A 323 14.40 2.55 13.69
N SER A 324 15.41 2.83 14.53
CA SER A 324 15.21 3.26 15.91
C SER A 324 14.55 4.63 16.00
N GLY A 325 13.56 4.79 16.89
CA GLY A 325 13.00 6.08 17.25
C GLY A 325 14.01 6.92 18.02
N PRO A 326 14.12 8.22 17.74
CA PRO A 326 15.14 9.08 18.36
C PRO A 326 14.78 9.56 19.77
N GLU A 327 13.50 9.55 20.17
CA GLU A 327 13.04 10.14 21.44
C GLU A 327 13.66 9.42 22.64
N GLY A 328 14.28 10.19 23.52
CA GLY A 328 14.96 9.68 24.72
C GLY A 328 16.30 8.99 24.46
N LYS A 329 16.71 8.84 23.20
CA LYS A 329 17.99 8.21 22.81
C LYS A 329 19.02 9.24 22.37
N ILE A 330 18.59 10.27 21.65
CA ILE A 330 19.46 11.36 21.23
C ILE A 330 19.06 12.69 21.88
N PRO A 331 19.99 13.64 22.07
CA PRO A 331 19.69 14.97 22.61
C PRO A 331 18.68 15.72 21.76
N LYS A 332 17.77 16.44 22.38
CA LYS A 332 16.85 17.34 21.67
C LYS A 332 17.59 18.60 21.27
N MET A 333 17.96 18.75 20.01
CA MET A 333 18.77 19.85 19.49
C MET A 333 18.02 20.65 18.40
N GLY A 334 16.70 20.62 18.42
CA GLY A 334 15.84 21.30 17.47
C GLY A 334 14.35 21.15 17.81
N PRO A 335 13.45 21.68 16.97
CA PRO A 335 12.01 21.63 17.20
C PRO A 335 11.45 20.19 17.16
N ARG A 336 12.11 19.30 16.40
CA ARG A 336 11.81 17.88 16.31
C ARG A 336 13.12 17.08 16.31
N PRO A 337 13.12 15.80 16.71
CA PRO A 337 14.34 15.00 16.75
C PRO A 337 15.07 14.89 15.41
N ASP A 338 14.35 14.99 14.31
CA ASP A 338 14.85 14.93 12.93
C ASP A 338 15.16 16.32 12.35
N HIS A 339 14.99 17.40 13.13
CA HIS A 339 15.27 18.78 12.73
C HIS A 339 16.22 19.42 13.74
N ILE A 340 17.49 19.30 13.45
CA ILE A 340 18.56 19.82 14.32
C ILE A 340 18.94 21.21 13.83
N ASN A 341 18.83 22.20 14.69
CA ASN A 341 19.18 23.60 14.42
C ASN A 341 20.12 24.21 15.48
N ASP A 342 20.63 23.41 16.41
CA ASP A 342 21.61 23.84 17.37
C ASP A 342 23.00 23.89 16.70
N PRO A 343 23.69 25.07 16.72
CA PRO A 343 25.02 25.19 16.12
C PRO A 343 26.09 24.36 16.86
N LYS A 344 25.79 23.90 18.07
CA LYS A 344 26.67 23.02 18.85
C LYS A 344 26.45 21.53 18.55
N TYR A 345 25.61 21.20 17.54
CA TYR A 345 25.37 19.83 17.18
C TYR A 345 26.67 19.10 16.81
N ASP A 346 26.92 18.04 17.54
CA ASP A 346 27.98 17.08 17.25
C ASP A 346 27.35 15.76 16.79
N ARG A 347 27.54 15.40 15.50
CA ARG A 347 27.02 14.16 14.94
C ARG A 347 27.63 12.92 15.59
N ALA A 348 28.88 13.00 16.09
CA ALA A 348 29.50 11.86 16.76
C ALA A 348 28.83 11.55 18.11
N ALA A 349 28.30 12.57 18.80
CA ALA A 349 27.57 12.39 20.06
C ALA A 349 26.19 11.74 19.89
N VAL A 350 25.67 11.60 18.66
CA VAL A 350 24.37 10.98 18.35
C VAL A 350 24.51 9.72 17.50
N ASP A 351 25.73 9.34 17.13
CA ASP A 351 26.05 8.06 16.48
C ASP A 351 26.26 6.98 17.53
N LEU A 352 25.14 6.55 18.12
CA LEU A 352 25.12 5.60 19.22
C LEU A 352 25.00 4.17 18.69
N SER A 353 25.82 3.28 19.23
CA SER A 353 25.90 1.86 18.77
C SER A 353 24.58 1.07 18.90
N GLU A 354 23.70 1.46 19.83
CA GLU A 354 22.39 0.86 20.03
C GLU A 354 21.33 1.31 19.03
N LEU A 355 21.59 2.37 18.23
CA LEU A 355 20.67 2.85 17.22
C LEU A 355 20.75 1.96 15.97
N LYS A 356 19.60 1.64 15.44
CA LYS A 356 19.47 0.80 14.25
C LYS A 356 18.85 1.58 13.10
N LEU A 357 19.39 1.40 11.90
CA LEU A 357 18.76 1.86 10.66
C LEU A 357 18.08 0.67 9.96
N MET A 358 18.85 -0.33 9.60
CA MET A 358 18.39 -1.46 8.78
C MET A 358 17.88 -2.64 9.60
N GLY A 359 18.35 -2.78 10.85
CA GLY A 359 18.12 -3.96 11.67
C GLY A 359 18.93 -5.18 11.22
N ASP A 360 19.18 -6.09 12.18
CA ASP A 360 20.11 -7.21 12.00
C ASP A 360 19.66 -8.16 10.86
N ARG A 361 18.36 -8.44 10.75
CA ARG A 361 17.77 -9.30 9.71
C ARG A 361 18.04 -8.78 8.29
N GLN A 362 17.92 -7.47 8.07
CA GLN A 362 18.22 -6.90 6.75
C GLN A 362 19.71 -6.80 6.48
N LEU A 363 20.54 -6.63 7.51
CA LEU A 363 22.01 -6.69 7.36
C LEU A 363 22.44 -8.09 6.98
N GLU A 364 21.85 -9.15 7.54
CA GLU A 364 22.07 -10.53 7.12
C GLU A 364 21.66 -10.75 5.66
N PHE A 365 20.48 -10.28 5.28
CA PHE A 365 20.02 -10.30 3.89
C PHE A 365 21.02 -9.59 2.96
N LEU A 366 21.38 -8.35 3.27
CA LEU A 366 22.31 -7.57 2.43
C LEU A 366 23.69 -8.20 2.36
N ASN A 367 24.17 -8.84 3.44
CA ASN A 367 25.44 -9.57 3.44
C ASN A 367 25.36 -10.77 2.49
N ALA A 368 24.34 -11.60 2.56
CA ALA A 368 24.13 -12.72 1.64
C ALA A 368 23.97 -12.24 0.21
N TRP A 369 23.09 -11.26 -0.02
CA TRP A 369 22.82 -10.66 -1.32
C TRP A 369 24.09 -10.08 -1.96
N SER A 370 24.92 -9.38 -1.20
CA SER A 370 26.13 -8.73 -1.75
C SER A 370 27.16 -9.73 -2.31
N GLN A 371 27.10 -10.98 -1.85
CA GLN A 371 28.02 -12.05 -2.26
C GLN A 371 27.48 -12.92 -3.39
N ASP A 372 26.15 -13.01 -3.54
CA ASP A 372 25.53 -13.79 -4.60
C ASP A 372 25.39 -12.96 -5.88
N TRP A 373 26.23 -13.27 -6.88
CA TRP A 373 26.23 -12.63 -8.19
C TRP A 373 25.56 -13.49 -9.28
N THR A 374 24.79 -14.49 -8.89
CA THR A 374 24.10 -15.37 -9.84
C THR A 374 23.12 -14.57 -10.69
N GLY A 375 23.31 -14.53 -12.01
CA GLY A 375 22.43 -13.82 -12.95
C GLY A 375 22.51 -12.29 -12.89
N ALA A 376 23.54 -11.72 -12.26
CA ALA A 376 23.70 -10.27 -12.12
C ALA A 376 25.10 -9.79 -12.49
N ASP A 377 25.13 -8.77 -13.35
CA ASP A 377 26.36 -8.03 -13.72
C ASP A 377 26.56 -6.78 -12.85
N MET A 378 25.48 -6.29 -12.24
CA MET A 378 25.46 -5.11 -11.38
C MET A 378 24.54 -5.32 -10.19
N LYS A 379 24.84 -4.63 -9.08
CA LYS A 379 23.99 -4.61 -7.88
C LYS A 379 23.62 -3.19 -7.51
N CYS A 380 22.34 -2.99 -7.11
CA CYS A 380 21.80 -1.70 -6.69
C CYS A 380 20.90 -1.85 -5.47
N VAL A 381 20.96 -0.95 -4.52
CA VAL A 381 20.03 -0.92 -3.36
C VAL A 381 18.94 0.10 -3.60
N LEU A 382 17.70 -0.30 -3.43
CA LEU A 382 16.50 0.54 -3.47
C LEU A 382 16.04 0.82 -2.04
N SER A 383 16.14 2.07 -1.62
CA SER A 383 15.84 2.51 -0.26
C SER A 383 15.05 3.83 -0.27
N GLN A 384 14.24 4.05 0.75
CA GLN A 384 13.56 5.32 1.02
C GLN A 384 14.53 6.34 1.60
N THR A 385 15.47 5.90 2.43
CA THR A 385 16.46 6.76 3.08
C THR A 385 17.62 7.02 2.14
N ALA A 386 17.97 8.29 1.96
CA ALA A 386 19.17 8.65 1.21
C ALA A 386 20.42 8.07 1.87
N PHE A 387 21.25 7.40 1.06
CA PHE A 387 22.50 6.81 1.53
C PHE A 387 23.52 7.87 1.96
N CYS A 388 23.58 8.99 1.22
CA CYS A 388 24.37 10.17 1.57
C CYS A 388 23.59 11.43 1.24
N GLY A 389 23.77 12.47 2.03
CA GLY A 389 23.13 13.76 1.82
C GLY A 389 24.05 14.75 1.14
N ALA A 390 23.71 15.15 -0.09
CA ALA A 390 24.19 16.40 -0.67
C ALA A 390 22.98 17.33 -0.76
N VAL A 391 23.06 18.53 -0.24
CA VAL A 391 21.92 19.42 -0.15
C VAL A 391 22.18 20.74 -0.85
N HIS A 392 21.17 21.16 -1.61
CA HIS A 392 21.11 22.47 -2.22
C HIS A 392 20.68 23.49 -1.17
N LEU A 393 21.54 24.47 -0.87
CA LEU A 393 21.18 25.56 0.02
C LEU A 393 20.29 26.57 -0.68
N HIS A 394 19.31 27.09 0.07
CA HIS A 394 18.42 28.16 -0.31
C HIS A 394 18.66 29.40 0.58
N GLY A 395 17.97 30.45 0.31
CA GLY A 395 18.18 31.72 0.99
C GLY A 395 19.34 32.50 0.40
N GLN A 396 20.19 33.12 1.22
CA GLN A 396 21.34 33.90 0.74
C GLN A 396 22.37 33.06 -0.01
N GLU A 397 22.45 31.78 0.32
CA GLU A 397 23.37 30.80 -0.27
C GLU A 397 22.69 29.94 -1.35
N SER A 398 21.67 30.46 -1.99
CA SER A 398 20.93 29.76 -3.04
C SER A 398 21.85 29.31 -4.18
N ASN A 399 21.52 28.16 -4.78
CA ASN A 399 22.25 27.52 -5.86
C ASN A 399 23.65 27.00 -5.52
N ARG A 400 23.95 26.85 -4.24
CA ARG A 400 25.16 26.14 -3.80
C ARG A 400 24.83 24.71 -3.40
N LEU A 401 25.66 23.81 -3.84
CA LEU A 401 25.63 22.41 -3.38
C LEU A 401 26.70 22.26 -2.29
N LEU A 402 26.29 21.93 -1.10
CA LEU A 402 27.19 21.68 0.03
C LEU A 402 27.01 20.27 0.55
N ALA A 403 28.13 19.61 0.86
CA ALA A 403 28.10 18.33 1.53
C ALA A 403 27.75 18.45 3.02
N ASP A 404 27.92 19.66 3.57
CA ASP A 404 27.61 20.00 4.95
C ASP A 404 26.63 21.16 5.01
N LEU A 405 25.61 21.05 5.84
CA LEU A 405 24.54 22.02 5.95
C LEU A 405 24.86 23.07 7.00
N ASP A 406 24.63 24.31 6.66
CA ASP A 406 24.55 25.36 7.66
C ASP A 406 23.14 25.45 8.26
N SER A 407 23.02 26.21 9.33
CA SER A 407 21.76 26.40 10.07
C SER A 407 20.69 27.16 9.30
N ASN A 408 20.99 27.63 8.13
CA ASN A 408 20.14 28.49 7.32
C ASN A 408 19.25 27.71 6.38
N ALA A 409 19.70 26.53 5.92
CA ALA A 409 19.02 25.78 4.90
C ALA A 409 18.27 24.59 5.51
N TRP A 410 19.00 23.56 5.84
CA TRP A 410 18.47 22.40 6.55
C TRP A 410 19.25 22.19 7.82
N PRO A 411 18.57 21.93 8.92
CA PRO A 411 19.24 21.83 10.22
C PRO A 411 20.02 20.52 10.40
N GLN A 412 20.22 19.74 9.37
CA GLN A 412 20.94 18.48 9.50
C GLN A 412 22.24 18.55 8.78
N LYS A 413 23.29 18.37 9.51
CA LYS A 413 24.60 18.11 8.99
C LYS A 413 24.86 16.62 8.97
N GLY A 414 25.05 16.08 7.79
CA GLY A 414 25.44 14.70 7.60
C GLY A 414 24.52 13.67 8.28
N ARG A 415 23.34 13.60 7.87
CA ARG A 415 22.47 12.49 8.23
C ARG A 415 22.99 11.18 7.69
#